data_ba32a3ba7215d4e79f954a711888d277
#
_entry.id   ba32a3ba7215d4e79f954a711888d277
#
_cell.length_a   1.000
_cell.length_b   1.000
_cell.length_c   1.000
_cell.angle_alpha   90.00
_cell.angle_beta   90.00
_cell.angle_gamma   90.00
#
_symmetry.space_group_name_H-M   'P 1'
#
loop_
_entity.id
_entity.type
_entity.pdbx_description
1 polymer ?
#
loop_
_entity_poly.entity_id
_entity_poly.type
_entity_poly.pdbx_seq_one_letter_code
_entity_poly.pdbx_strand_id
1 'polypeptide(L)'
;MRISTSQIYDQNIRSIMNNQEDLVKTQEQLATGKRIITPSDDPVGAAKVLRLTEEIDELEQFQRNNDLVTGSLEQQEAVLTNITNSINRARTLVVQAGSGILSDPDKRAIGAELEQIKLEIFDLMNTQDADGNYIYAGYQSANQAFTYNPAATGNAISFSGDAGVSFIQLSNSSTIQSTSNGYEVFENVLSRFKFSVTSDTVSNATVSEQGTFDTFFNKNYDPVTSANNDYQITFLASGEAQLTNVGTGAVVDTVGFESGKAFTVKGMQFTASAVAGDTIEFSLDAPEKKSMAQTLHEVQEILMDSTIDN
;
A
#
# COMPACT_ATOMS: atom_id res chain seq x y z
N MET A 1 -27.84 40.07 81.42
CA MET A 1 -26.67 40.67 80.68
C MET A 1 -27.18 41.89 79.99
N ARG A 2 -26.64 43.10 80.29
CA ARG A 2 -26.94 44.33 79.49
C ARG A 2 -26.05 44.32 78.25
N ILE A 3 -26.65 44.09 77.07
CA ILE A 3 -25.95 44.27 75.84
C ILE A 3 -25.74 45.79 75.71
N SER A 4 -24.47 46.20 75.46
CA SER A 4 -24.13 47.62 75.27
C SER A 4 -24.77 48.10 73.94
N THR A 5 -25.33 49.32 73.93
CA THR A 5 -25.91 49.95 72.75
C THR A 5 -24.92 50.03 71.54
N SER A 6 -23.61 50.18 71.90
CA SER A 6 -22.54 50.13 70.86
C SER A 6 -22.40 48.74 70.19
N GLN A 7 -22.59 47.69 71.00
CA GLN A 7 -22.52 46.33 70.49
C GLN A 7 -23.66 45.97 69.54
N ILE A 8 -24.83 46.47 69.74
CA ILE A 8 -26.00 46.37 68.87
C ILE A 8 -25.73 47.15 67.59
N TYR A 9 -25.14 48.35 67.71
CA TYR A 9 -24.83 49.16 66.53
C TYR A 9 -23.77 48.55 65.66
N ASP A 10 -22.69 48.03 66.24
CA ASP A 10 -21.62 47.32 65.55
C ASP A 10 -22.13 46.04 64.86
N GLN A 11 -23.07 45.33 65.47
CA GLN A 11 -23.69 44.14 64.91
C GLN A 11 -24.56 44.51 63.69
N ASN A 12 -25.32 45.60 63.77
CA ASN A 12 -26.12 46.06 62.65
C ASN A 12 -25.27 46.54 61.48
N ILE A 13 -24.20 47.25 61.73
CA ILE A 13 -23.23 47.67 60.66
C ILE A 13 -22.63 46.48 59.98
N ARG A 14 -22.17 45.46 60.73
CA ARG A 14 -21.64 44.20 60.15
C ARG A 14 -22.69 43.49 59.30
N SER A 15 -23.94 43.44 59.75
CA SER A 15 -25.03 42.84 58.97
C SER A 15 -25.32 43.60 57.65
N ILE A 16 -25.28 44.93 57.67
CA ILE A 16 -25.43 45.76 56.47
C ILE A 16 -24.23 45.52 55.52
N MET A 17 -23.01 45.50 56.04
CA MET A 17 -21.82 45.23 55.23
C MET A 17 -21.86 43.83 54.58
N ASN A 18 -22.25 42.80 55.33
CA ASN A 18 -22.40 41.45 54.76
C ASN A 18 -23.47 41.39 53.68
N ASN A 19 -24.65 42.06 53.90
CA ASN A 19 -25.69 42.13 52.92
C ASN A 19 -25.26 42.87 51.64
N GLN A 20 -24.44 43.92 51.77
CA GLN A 20 -23.88 44.61 50.63
C GLN A 20 -22.89 43.74 49.83
N GLU A 21 -22.03 43.00 50.55
CA GLU A 21 -21.11 42.06 49.94
C GLU A 21 -21.85 40.94 49.18
N ASP A 22 -22.89 40.36 49.77
CA ASP A 22 -23.74 39.34 49.15
C ASP A 22 -24.48 39.88 47.91
N LEU A 23 -24.90 41.14 47.96
CA LEU A 23 -25.56 41.80 46.81
C LEU A 23 -24.59 42.03 45.65
N VAL A 24 -23.36 42.53 45.92
CA VAL A 24 -22.32 42.71 44.92
C VAL A 24 -21.97 41.35 44.31
N LYS A 25 -21.77 40.31 45.09
CA LYS A 25 -21.49 38.97 44.63
C LYS A 25 -22.61 38.42 43.77
N THR A 26 -23.85 38.61 44.14
CA THR A 26 -25.01 38.17 43.30
C THR A 26 -25.07 38.93 41.98
N GLN A 27 -24.77 40.25 41.95
CA GLN A 27 -24.65 41.06 40.76
C GLN A 27 -23.56 40.53 39.81
N GLU A 28 -22.36 40.18 40.33
CA GLU A 28 -21.28 39.58 39.57
C GLU A 28 -21.67 38.21 39.00
N GLN A 29 -22.32 37.36 39.82
CA GLN A 29 -22.86 36.05 39.34
C GLN A 29 -23.86 36.25 38.22
N LEU A 30 -24.74 37.24 38.33
CA LEU A 30 -25.72 37.52 37.28
C LEU A 30 -25.05 38.08 36.00
N ALA A 31 -24.08 38.97 36.18
CA ALA A 31 -23.35 39.60 35.07
C ALA A 31 -22.48 38.54 34.29
N THR A 32 -21.86 37.60 35.01
CA THR A 32 -21.00 36.57 34.43
C THR A 32 -21.77 35.32 34.01
N GLY A 33 -23.01 35.12 34.50
CA GLY A 33 -23.78 33.90 34.32
C GLY A 33 -23.19 32.68 35.05
N LYS A 34 -22.19 32.88 35.92
CA LYS A 34 -21.47 31.82 36.63
C LYS A 34 -21.78 31.86 38.13
N ARG A 35 -22.14 30.70 38.71
CA ARG A 35 -22.38 30.57 40.16
C ARG A 35 -21.08 30.66 40.94
N ILE A 36 -19.99 30.11 40.41
CA ILE A 36 -18.66 30.11 41.03
C ILE A 36 -17.79 31.09 40.26
N ILE A 37 -17.41 32.18 40.88
CA ILE A 37 -16.57 33.21 40.27
C ILE A 37 -15.12 33.04 40.69
N THR A 38 -14.92 32.74 41.97
CA THR A 38 -13.57 32.50 42.52
C THR A 38 -13.50 31.11 43.18
N PRO A 39 -12.29 30.46 43.19
CA PRO A 39 -12.10 29.17 43.87
C PRO A 39 -12.46 29.19 45.36
N SER A 40 -12.45 30.40 45.99
CA SER A 40 -12.83 30.56 47.40
C SER A 40 -14.31 30.45 47.63
N ASP A 41 -15.19 30.62 46.64
CA ASP A 41 -16.63 30.54 46.79
C ASP A 41 -17.12 29.10 47.03
N ASP A 42 -16.53 28.18 46.26
CA ASP A 42 -16.81 26.74 46.35
C ASP A 42 -15.57 25.96 45.86
N PRO A 43 -14.62 25.62 46.75
CA PRO A 43 -13.38 24.95 46.34
C PRO A 43 -13.62 23.60 45.69
N VAL A 44 -14.63 22.84 46.17
CA VAL A 44 -14.99 21.53 45.62
C VAL A 44 -15.63 21.65 44.22
N GLY A 45 -16.55 22.62 44.11
CA GLY A 45 -17.18 22.94 42.82
C GLY A 45 -16.15 23.47 41.80
N ALA A 46 -15.23 24.37 42.23
CA ALA A 46 -14.17 24.88 41.38
C ALA A 46 -13.23 23.79 40.87
N ALA A 47 -12.80 22.86 41.73
CA ALA A 47 -11.99 21.71 41.32
C ALA A 47 -12.72 20.80 40.34
N LYS A 48 -14.05 20.62 40.53
CA LYS A 48 -14.85 19.83 39.59
C LYS A 48 -15.02 20.55 38.21
N VAL A 49 -15.21 21.85 38.23
CA VAL A 49 -15.30 22.67 36.98
C VAL A 49 -14.00 22.58 36.22
N LEU A 50 -12.84 22.76 36.91
CA LEU A 50 -11.52 22.66 36.28
C LEU A 50 -11.34 21.29 35.58
N ARG A 51 -11.61 20.20 36.28
CA ARG A 51 -11.50 18.85 35.71
C ARG A 51 -12.42 18.63 34.49
N LEU A 52 -13.68 19.11 34.58
CA LEU A 52 -14.61 19.00 33.45
C LEU A 52 -14.19 19.88 32.26
N THR A 53 -13.56 21.03 32.53
CA THR A 53 -13.02 21.87 31.46
C THR A 53 -11.86 21.18 30.77
N GLU A 54 -10.93 20.58 31.54
CA GLU A 54 -9.84 19.79 30.98
C GLU A 54 -10.36 18.61 30.12
N GLU A 55 -11.42 17.93 30.57
CA GLU A 55 -12.05 16.84 29.83
C GLU A 55 -12.72 17.35 28.52
N ILE A 56 -13.36 18.52 28.57
CA ILE A 56 -13.93 19.16 27.36
C ILE A 56 -12.84 19.54 26.38
N ASP A 57 -11.75 20.18 26.84
CA ASP A 57 -10.64 20.60 25.98
C ASP A 57 -9.99 19.36 25.31
N GLU A 58 -9.86 18.24 26.03
CA GLU A 58 -9.38 16.97 25.50
C GLU A 58 -10.32 16.40 24.43
N LEU A 59 -11.63 16.41 24.68
CA LEU A 59 -12.63 15.97 23.71
C LEU A 59 -12.64 16.85 22.46
N GLU A 60 -12.48 18.17 22.59
CA GLU A 60 -12.34 19.07 21.45
C GLU A 60 -11.07 18.78 20.64
N GLN A 61 -9.98 18.43 21.32
CA GLN A 61 -8.77 17.98 20.62
C GLN A 61 -9.00 16.69 19.84
N PHE A 62 -9.68 15.71 20.43
CA PHE A 62 -10.04 14.48 19.73
C PHE A 62 -10.94 14.74 18.52
N GLN A 63 -11.88 15.69 18.64
CA GLN A 63 -12.73 16.11 17.52
C GLN A 63 -11.87 16.67 16.37
N ARG A 64 -10.96 17.61 16.66
CA ARG A 64 -10.04 18.14 15.64
C ARG A 64 -9.16 17.06 15.00
N ASN A 65 -8.67 16.12 15.81
CA ASN A 65 -7.89 14.98 15.33
C ASN A 65 -8.72 14.08 14.40
N ASN A 66 -9.99 13.84 14.75
CA ASN A 66 -10.90 13.05 13.92
C ASN A 66 -11.16 13.71 12.56
N ASP A 67 -11.40 15.02 12.54
CA ASP A 67 -11.60 15.77 11.30
C ASP A 67 -10.36 15.73 10.40
N LEU A 68 -9.17 15.86 10.99
CA LEU A 68 -7.89 15.78 10.27
C LEU A 68 -7.66 14.39 9.68
N VAL A 69 -7.88 13.31 10.46
CA VAL A 69 -7.75 11.93 9.97
C VAL A 69 -8.75 11.63 8.87
N THR A 70 -10.00 12.07 9.04
CA THR A 70 -11.05 11.86 8.04
C THR A 70 -10.64 12.49 6.71
N GLY A 71 -10.20 13.74 6.71
CA GLY A 71 -9.74 14.43 5.50
C GLY A 71 -8.53 13.75 4.85
N SER A 72 -7.57 13.25 5.65
CA SER A 72 -6.40 12.51 5.14
C SER A 72 -6.82 11.18 4.50
N LEU A 73 -7.72 10.42 5.12
CA LEU A 73 -8.19 9.14 4.60
C LEU A 73 -9.06 9.31 3.35
N GLU A 74 -9.91 10.33 3.30
CA GLU A 74 -10.70 10.66 2.11
C GLU A 74 -9.80 11.04 0.92
N GLN A 75 -8.72 11.79 1.15
CA GLN A 75 -7.74 12.08 0.11
C GLN A 75 -7.04 10.81 -0.39
N GLN A 76 -6.61 9.92 0.51
CA GLN A 76 -6.00 8.65 0.14
C GLN A 76 -6.98 7.76 -0.64
N GLU A 77 -8.25 7.68 -0.22
CA GLU A 77 -9.30 6.93 -0.92
C GLU A 77 -9.51 7.45 -2.34
N ALA A 78 -9.56 8.78 -2.52
CA ALA A 78 -9.70 9.39 -3.84
C ALA A 78 -8.53 9.04 -4.75
N VAL A 79 -7.28 9.10 -4.25
CA VAL A 79 -6.08 8.72 -5.00
C VAL A 79 -6.11 7.24 -5.36
N LEU A 80 -6.40 6.34 -4.43
CA LEU A 80 -6.47 4.90 -4.69
C LEU A 80 -7.59 4.53 -5.66
N THR A 81 -8.72 5.23 -5.61
CA THR A 81 -9.82 5.06 -6.57
C THR A 81 -9.37 5.46 -7.98
N ASN A 82 -8.69 6.59 -8.14
CA ASN A 82 -8.16 7.04 -9.42
C ASN A 82 -7.12 6.05 -9.98
N ILE A 83 -6.18 5.60 -9.15
CA ILE A 83 -5.21 4.57 -9.52
C ILE A 83 -5.92 3.29 -9.97
N THR A 84 -6.94 2.83 -9.25
CA THR A 84 -7.72 1.63 -9.62
C THR A 84 -8.41 1.80 -10.98
N ASN A 85 -8.96 2.97 -11.26
CA ASN A 85 -9.57 3.27 -12.56
C ASN A 85 -8.54 3.27 -13.69
N SER A 86 -7.37 3.89 -13.48
CA SER A 86 -6.28 3.94 -14.45
C SER A 86 -5.71 2.54 -14.73
N ILE A 87 -5.61 1.67 -13.71
CA ILE A 87 -5.22 0.26 -13.87
C ILE A 87 -6.25 -0.53 -14.67
N ASN A 88 -7.55 -0.35 -14.41
CA ASN A 88 -8.60 -1.02 -15.17
C ASN A 88 -8.57 -0.60 -16.65
N ARG A 89 -8.27 0.67 -16.93
CA ARG A 89 -8.06 1.16 -18.30
C ARG A 89 -6.82 0.52 -18.92
N ALA A 90 -5.69 0.50 -18.20
CA ALA A 90 -4.46 -0.14 -18.65
C ALA A 90 -4.67 -1.62 -18.97
N ARG A 91 -5.36 -2.36 -18.07
CA ARG A 91 -5.71 -3.76 -18.31
C ARG A 91 -6.50 -3.97 -19.58
N THR A 92 -7.48 -3.10 -19.85
CA THR A 92 -8.27 -3.17 -21.10
C THR A 92 -7.39 -2.99 -22.33
N LEU A 93 -6.46 -2.03 -22.29
CA LEU A 93 -5.51 -1.77 -23.36
C LEU A 93 -4.53 -2.93 -23.60
N VAL A 94 -4.02 -3.52 -22.52
CA VAL A 94 -3.12 -4.69 -22.60
C VAL A 94 -3.84 -5.90 -23.20
N VAL A 95 -5.09 -6.17 -22.82
CA VAL A 95 -5.91 -7.22 -23.43
C VAL A 95 -6.15 -6.94 -24.92
N GLN A 96 -6.40 -5.69 -25.28
CA GLN A 96 -6.56 -5.28 -26.68
C GLN A 96 -5.25 -5.47 -27.45
N ALA A 97 -4.11 -5.08 -26.89
CA ALA A 97 -2.79 -5.23 -27.52
C ALA A 97 -2.40 -6.69 -27.74
N GLY A 98 -2.85 -7.60 -26.86
CA GLY A 98 -2.63 -9.05 -26.99
C GLY A 98 -3.48 -9.72 -28.08
N SER A 99 -4.37 -8.99 -28.78
CA SER A 99 -5.10 -9.56 -29.91
C SER A 99 -4.18 -9.64 -31.13
N GLY A 100 -4.00 -10.84 -31.69
CA GLY A 100 -3.13 -11.09 -32.86
C GLY A 100 -3.59 -10.44 -34.17
N ILE A 101 -4.56 -9.52 -34.14
CA ILE A 101 -5.13 -8.83 -35.31
C ILE A 101 -4.52 -7.42 -35.48
N LEU A 102 -3.89 -6.87 -34.43
CA LEU A 102 -3.36 -5.51 -34.45
C LEU A 102 -2.04 -5.41 -35.22
N SER A 103 -1.92 -4.32 -36.00
CA SER A 103 -0.67 -3.97 -36.66
C SER A 103 0.34 -3.35 -35.67
N ASP A 104 1.63 -3.35 -36.00
CA ASP A 104 2.66 -2.73 -35.16
C ASP A 104 2.43 -1.24 -34.87
N PRO A 105 1.93 -0.41 -35.81
CA PRO A 105 1.53 0.95 -35.52
C PRO A 105 0.40 1.04 -34.46
N ASP A 106 -0.57 0.12 -34.51
CA ASP A 106 -1.67 0.09 -33.53
C ASP A 106 -1.17 -0.32 -32.13
N LYS A 107 -0.28 -1.32 -32.06
CA LYS A 107 0.37 -1.73 -30.81
C LYS A 107 1.17 -0.58 -30.19
N ARG A 108 1.91 0.19 -31.02
CA ARG A 108 2.65 1.38 -30.55
C ARG A 108 1.73 2.50 -30.07
N ALA A 109 0.58 2.69 -30.72
CA ALA A 109 -0.42 3.65 -30.24
C ALA A 109 -0.96 3.28 -28.85
N ILE A 110 -1.23 2.00 -28.62
CA ILE A 110 -1.61 1.48 -27.30
C ILE A 110 -0.46 1.65 -26.30
N GLY A 111 0.78 1.38 -26.69
CA GLY A 111 1.97 1.61 -25.85
C GLY A 111 2.11 3.07 -25.41
N ALA A 112 1.83 4.03 -26.32
CA ALA A 112 1.84 5.46 -25.98
C ALA A 112 0.72 5.84 -25.00
N GLU A 113 -0.49 5.25 -25.11
CA GLU A 113 -1.55 5.45 -24.12
C GLU A 113 -1.19 4.85 -22.76
N LEU A 114 -0.58 3.66 -22.74
CA LEU A 114 -0.09 3.04 -21.50
C LEU A 114 1.01 3.87 -20.83
N GLU A 115 1.85 4.56 -21.61
CA GLU A 115 2.83 5.49 -21.07
C GLU A 115 2.17 6.66 -20.32
N GLN A 116 1.11 7.24 -20.88
CA GLN A 116 0.37 8.31 -20.19
C GLN A 116 -0.28 7.80 -18.89
N ILE A 117 -0.88 6.61 -18.91
CA ILE A 117 -1.46 5.99 -17.73
C ILE A 117 -0.37 5.70 -16.66
N LYS A 118 0.79 5.22 -17.07
CA LYS A 118 1.94 5.00 -16.18
C LYS A 118 2.37 6.31 -15.49
N LEU A 119 2.49 7.40 -16.25
CA LEU A 119 2.86 8.72 -15.71
C LEU A 119 1.77 9.26 -14.78
N GLU A 120 0.50 9.11 -15.13
CA GLU A 120 -0.62 9.47 -14.25
C GLU A 120 -0.58 8.71 -12.92
N ILE A 121 -0.35 7.40 -12.96
CA ILE A 121 -0.22 6.58 -11.76
C ILE A 121 1.00 7.01 -10.94
N PHE A 122 2.13 7.28 -11.59
CA PHE A 122 3.33 7.78 -10.92
C PHE A 122 3.09 9.12 -10.21
N ASP A 123 2.37 10.05 -10.84
CA ASP A 123 1.99 11.32 -10.23
C ASP A 123 1.04 11.11 -9.03
N LEU A 124 0.06 10.21 -9.16
CA LEU A 124 -0.85 9.85 -8.08
C LEU A 124 -0.13 9.18 -6.89
N MET A 125 0.88 8.36 -7.15
CA MET A 125 1.74 7.75 -6.11
C MET A 125 2.59 8.81 -5.38
N ASN A 126 2.83 9.96 -5.99
CA ASN A 126 3.54 11.11 -5.43
C ASN A 126 2.61 12.27 -5.06
N THR A 127 1.34 11.99 -4.75
CA THR A 127 0.39 13.02 -4.31
C THR A 127 0.84 13.65 -3.00
N GLN A 128 0.68 14.97 -2.92
CA GLN A 128 0.95 15.77 -1.72
C GLN A 128 -0.36 16.16 -1.02
N ASP A 129 -0.27 16.34 0.29
CA ASP A 129 -1.32 16.96 1.09
C ASP A 129 -1.35 18.51 0.92
N ALA A 130 -2.26 19.18 1.64
CA ALA A 130 -2.37 20.65 1.60
C ALA A 130 -1.13 21.37 2.14
N ASP A 131 -0.31 20.71 2.94
CA ASP A 131 0.93 21.24 3.54
C ASP A 131 2.15 20.96 2.65
N GLY A 132 1.97 20.26 1.52
CA GLY A 132 3.03 19.92 0.58
C GLY A 132 3.81 18.65 0.93
N ASN A 133 3.32 17.83 1.87
CA ASN A 133 3.95 16.58 2.24
C ASN A 133 3.46 15.43 1.36
N TYR A 134 4.35 14.54 0.96
CA TYR A 134 4.00 13.34 0.21
C TYR A 134 3.31 12.31 1.11
N ILE A 135 2.05 11.98 0.79
CA ILE A 135 1.18 11.16 1.65
C ILE A 135 1.59 9.69 1.75
N TYR A 136 2.43 9.20 0.81
CA TYR A 136 2.90 7.82 0.75
C TYR A 136 4.38 7.65 1.07
N ALA A 137 5.11 8.72 1.44
CA ALA A 137 6.55 8.69 1.67
C ALA A 137 6.96 8.21 3.08
N GLY A 138 6.01 7.86 3.94
CA GLY A 138 6.27 7.49 5.33
C GLY A 138 6.62 8.71 6.20
N TYR A 139 7.67 8.61 7.03
CA TYR A 139 8.15 9.74 7.83
C TYR A 139 8.98 10.76 7.01
N GLN A 140 9.45 10.36 5.82
CA GLN A 140 10.20 11.25 4.92
C GLN A 140 9.27 12.07 4.00
N SER A 141 8.17 12.57 4.53
CA SER A 141 7.11 13.26 3.78
C SER A 141 7.56 14.48 2.98
N ALA A 142 8.71 15.06 3.27
CA ALA A 142 9.30 16.18 2.51
C ALA A 142 9.91 15.74 1.16
N ASN A 143 10.19 14.45 0.97
CA ASN A 143 10.79 13.90 -0.25
C ASN A 143 9.73 13.09 -1.03
N GLN A 144 9.93 12.99 -2.36
CA GLN A 144 9.08 12.15 -3.20
C GLN A 144 9.06 10.70 -2.69
N ALA A 145 7.86 10.12 -2.64
CA ALA A 145 7.68 8.72 -2.26
C ALA A 145 8.28 7.77 -3.29
N PHE A 146 8.15 8.09 -4.58
CA PHE A 146 8.62 7.28 -5.70
C PHE A 146 9.47 8.10 -6.65
N THR A 147 10.55 7.51 -7.15
CA THR A 147 11.41 8.09 -8.18
C THR A 147 11.33 7.29 -9.48
N TYR A 148 11.43 7.99 -10.62
CA TYR A 148 11.44 7.39 -11.95
C TYR A 148 12.78 7.63 -12.63
N ASN A 149 13.47 6.53 -12.98
CA ASN A 149 14.71 6.56 -13.74
C ASN A 149 14.64 5.52 -14.89
N PRO A 150 14.31 5.93 -16.11
CA PRO A 150 14.17 5.02 -17.24
C PRO A 150 15.49 4.34 -17.66
N ALA A 151 16.64 4.86 -17.22
CA ALA A 151 17.96 4.26 -17.49
C ALA A 151 18.46 3.33 -16.39
N ALA A 152 17.64 2.99 -15.40
CA ALA A 152 18.04 2.09 -14.33
C ALA A 152 18.21 0.65 -14.85
N THR A 153 19.25 -0.05 -14.38
CA THR A 153 19.49 -1.47 -14.68
C THR A 153 18.62 -2.44 -13.86
N GLY A 154 17.48 -1.98 -13.37
CA GLY A 154 16.51 -2.71 -12.55
C GLY A 154 15.14 -2.07 -12.69
N ASN A 155 14.47 -1.87 -11.56
CA ASN A 155 13.19 -1.18 -11.58
C ASN A 155 13.36 0.29 -11.96
N ALA A 156 12.71 0.71 -13.04
CA ALA A 156 12.70 2.11 -13.49
C ALA A 156 11.94 3.01 -12.50
N ILE A 157 10.92 2.46 -11.82
CA ILE A 157 10.17 3.12 -10.76
C ILE A 157 10.49 2.43 -9.45
N SER A 158 10.96 3.19 -8.47
CA SER A 158 11.39 2.68 -7.16
C SER A 158 10.92 3.55 -6.02
N PHE A 159 10.58 2.92 -4.90
CA PHE A 159 10.22 3.59 -3.66
C PHE A 159 11.45 4.25 -3.03
N SER A 160 11.34 5.52 -2.66
CA SER A 160 12.41 6.33 -2.05
C SER A 160 12.05 6.80 -0.64
N GLY A 161 10.85 6.52 -0.17
CA GLY A 161 10.38 6.82 1.18
C GLY A 161 10.91 5.84 2.23
N ASP A 162 10.32 5.88 3.40
CA ASP A 162 10.58 4.91 4.47
C ASP A 162 9.32 4.11 4.86
N ALA A 163 9.51 3.07 5.69
CA ALA A 163 8.42 2.20 6.14
C ALA A 163 7.55 2.80 7.26
N GLY A 164 7.70 4.10 7.56
CA GLY A 164 6.97 4.79 8.62
C GLY A 164 5.48 4.92 8.32
N VAL A 165 4.68 4.88 9.39
CA VAL A 165 3.26 5.21 9.36
C VAL A 165 2.92 6.10 10.54
N SER A 166 2.12 7.13 10.31
CA SER A 166 1.70 8.07 11.35
C SER A 166 0.39 7.63 11.99
N PHE A 167 0.30 7.79 13.30
CA PHE A 167 -0.90 7.48 14.07
C PHE A 167 -1.41 8.75 14.76
N ILE A 168 -2.71 8.93 14.78
CA ILE A 168 -3.36 10.04 15.47
C ILE A 168 -4.29 9.46 16.53
N GLN A 169 -4.25 10.07 17.73
CA GLN A 169 -5.09 9.68 18.85
C GLN A 169 -6.49 10.26 18.70
N LEU A 170 -7.51 9.40 18.73
CA LEU A 170 -8.94 9.77 18.64
C LEU A 170 -9.66 9.71 19.99
N SER A 171 -9.08 9.04 20.97
CA SER A 171 -9.57 8.97 22.34
C SER A 171 -8.44 8.58 23.28
N ASN A 172 -8.69 8.57 24.59
CA ASN A 172 -7.70 8.15 25.59
C ASN A 172 -7.16 6.72 25.40
N SER A 173 -7.89 5.89 24.66
CA SER A 173 -7.53 4.47 24.47
C SER A 173 -7.48 4.04 22.99
N SER A 174 -7.75 4.94 22.04
CA SER A 174 -7.81 4.60 20.63
C SER A 174 -6.93 5.51 19.79
N THR A 175 -6.10 4.89 18.97
CA THR A 175 -5.30 5.53 17.91
C THR A 175 -5.66 4.94 16.56
N ILE A 176 -5.62 5.73 15.51
CA ILE A 176 -5.83 5.28 14.14
C ILE A 176 -4.64 5.68 13.27
N GLN A 177 -4.33 4.86 12.28
CA GLN A 177 -3.33 5.18 11.27
C GLN A 177 -3.87 6.27 10.35
N SER A 178 -3.13 7.35 10.18
CA SER A 178 -3.50 8.51 9.35
C SER A 178 -2.85 8.51 7.98
N THR A 179 -1.73 7.79 7.81
CA THR A 179 -1.01 7.70 6.53
C THR A 179 -0.78 6.25 6.16
N SER A 180 -0.83 5.94 4.85
CA SER A 180 -0.48 4.63 4.33
C SER A 180 0.95 4.65 3.82
N ASN A 181 1.69 3.54 4.00
CA ASN A 181 3.04 3.40 3.48
C ASN A 181 3.01 3.04 2.00
N GLY A 182 3.69 3.83 1.17
CA GLY A 182 3.73 3.62 -0.29
C GLY A 182 4.36 2.28 -0.69
N TYR A 183 5.36 1.80 0.04
CA TYR A 183 5.95 0.49 -0.23
C TYR A 183 4.93 -0.64 -0.07
N GLU A 184 4.18 -0.64 1.05
CA GLU A 184 3.17 -1.68 1.31
C GLU A 184 2.01 -1.63 0.30
N VAL A 185 1.60 -0.43 -0.11
CA VAL A 185 0.45 -0.27 -1.00
C VAL A 185 0.81 -0.56 -2.45
N PHE A 186 1.99 -0.14 -2.93
CA PHE A 186 2.31 -0.13 -4.36
C PHE A 186 3.45 -1.07 -4.78
N GLU A 187 4.43 -1.38 -3.91
CA GLU A 187 5.57 -2.24 -4.26
C GLU A 187 5.48 -3.66 -3.69
N ASN A 188 4.75 -3.85 -2.61
CA ASN A 188 4.62 -5.15 -1.95
C ASN A 188 3.63 -6.08 -2.68
N VAL A 189 3.56 -6.01 -4.00
CA VAL A 189 2.68 -6.83 -4.84
C VAL A 189 3.50 -7.99 -5.41
N LEU A 190 3.02 -9.23 -5.20
CA LEU A 190 3.65 -10.40 -5.80
C LEU A 190 3.51 -10.33 -7.33
N SER A 191 4.65 -10.40 -8.03
CA SER A 191 4.66 -10.60 -9.47
C SER A 191 4.22 -12.03 -9.81
N ARG A 192 3.91 -12.28 -11.09
CA ARG A 192 3.65 -13.65 -11.55
C ARG A 192 4.88 -14.51 -11.32
N PHE A 193 4.67 -15.76 -10.93
CA PHE A 193 5.73 -16.73 -10.83
C PHE A 193 6.37 -16.97 -12.20
N LYS A 194 7.67 -17.18 -12.19
CA LYS A 194 8.52 -17.33 -13.37
C LYS A 194 9.41 -18.56 -13.22
N PHE A 195 10.00 -18.96 -14.33
CA PHE A 195 11.09 -19.90 -14.37
C PHE A 195 12.15 -19.40 -15.37
N SER A 196 13.40 -19.73 -15.13
CA SER A 196 14.53 -19.38 -15.98
C SER A 196 15.14 -20.65 -16.57
N VAL A 197 15.35 -20.65 -17.89
CA VAL A 197 15.99 -21.77 -18.61
C VAL A 197 17.51 -21.51 -18.69
N THR A 198 18.29 -22.52 -18.34
CA THR A 198 19.75 -22.48 -18.38
C THR A 198 20.35 -23.24 -19.58
N SER A 199 19.51 -23.88 -20.42
CA SER A 199 19.92 -24.73 -21.52
C SER A 199 19.81 -24.03 -22.87
N ASP A 200 20.84 -24.13 -23.70
CA ASP A 200 20.92 -23.53 -25.06
C ASP A 200 20.13 -24.32 -26.12
N THR A 201 19.54 -25.47 -25.79
CA THR A 201 18.78 -26.33 -26.71
C THR A 201 17.33 -25.87 -26.94
N VAL A 202 16.88 -24.87 -26.19
CA VAL A 202 15.52 -24.36 -26.24
C VAL A 202 15.45 -23.14 -27.14
N SER A 203 14.56 -23.17 -28.14
CA SER A 203 14.30 -22.01 -28.99
C SER A 203 13.28 -21.04 -28.39
N ASN A 204 12.35 -21.55 -27.55
CA ASN A 204 11.37 -20.74 -26.83
C ASN A 204 10.89 -21.48 -25.58
N ALA A 205 10.81 -20.75 -24.44
CA ALA A 205 10.27 -21.25 -23.18
C ALA A 205 9.41 -20.17 -22.52
N THR A 206 8.12 -20.44 -22.34
CA THR A 206 7.16 -19.47 -21.79
C THR A 206 6.16 -20.15 -20.87
N VAL A 207 5.50 -19.40 -19.98
CA VAL A 207 4.33 -19.85 -19.24
C VAL A 207 3.10 -19.68 -20.13
N SER A 208 2.56 -20.77 -20.69
CA SER A 208 1.37 -20.75 -21.54
C SER A 208 0.06 -20.83 -20.75
N GLU A 209 0.08 -21.51 -19.61
CA GLU A 209 -1.08 -21.69 -18.73
C GLU A 209 -0.73 -21.27 -17.28
N GLN A 210 -0.88 -19.97 -16.98
CA GLN A 210 -0.46 -19.42 -15.70
C GLN A 210 -1.08 -20.13 -14.50
N GLY A 211 -2.38 -20.45 -14.51
CA GLY A 211 -3.04 -21.10 -13.37
C GLY A 211 -2.52 -22.50 -13.08
N THR A 212 -2.18 -23.28 -14.10
CA THR A 212 -1.56 -24.60 -13.97
C THR A 212 -0.12 -24.47 -13.46
N PHE A 213 0.62 -23.49 -13.98
CA PHE A 213 1.98 -23.21 -13.53
C PHE A 213 2.00 -22.71 -12.08
N ASP A 214 1.11 -21.80 -11.68
CA ASP A 214 1.02 -21.31 -10.30
C ASP A 214 0.72 -22.44 -9.32
N THR A 215 -0.15 -23.39 -9.71
CA THR A 215 -0.44 -24.58 -8.90
C THR A 215 0.79 -25.47 -8.75
N PHE A 216 1.53 -25.68 -9.83
CA PHE A 216 2.79 -26.43 -9.82
C PHE A 216 3.84 -25.72 -8.96
N PHE A 217 4.01 -24.40 -9.16
CA PHE A 217 4.97 -23.57 -8.43
C PHE A 217 4.72 -23.61 -6.92
N ASN A 218 3.50 -23.31 -6.49
CA ASN A 218 3.14 -23.25 -5.06
C ASN A 218 3.32 -24.60 -4.34
N LYS A 219 3.22 -25.71 -5.07
CA LYS A 219 3.41 -27.04 -4.51
C LYS A 219 4.87 -27.45 -4.39
N ASN A 220 5.72 -26.93 -5.29
CA ASN A 220 7.07 -27.50 -5.51
C ASN A 220 8.20 -26.50 -5.23
N TYR A 221 7.92 -25.20 -5.13
CA TYR A 221 8.93 -24.21 -4.81
C TYR A 221 9.41 -24.35 -3.36
N ASP A 222 10.71 -24.50 -3.18
CA ASP A 222 11.38 -24.60 -1.88
C ASP A 222 12.16 -23.28 -1.59
N PRO A 223 11.72 -22.46 -0.63
CA PRO A 223 12.41 -21.20 -0.31
C PRO A 223 13.70 -21.42 0.48
N VAL A 224 13.97 -22.66 0.95
CA VAL A 224 15.12 -22.99 1.82
C VAL A 224 16.23 -23.66 1.02
N THR A 225 15.88 -24.62 0.18
CA THR A 225 16.83 -25.46 -0.55
C THR A 225 16.75 -25.14 -2.04
N SER A 226 17.60 -24.27 -2.55
CA SER A 226 17.56 -23.82 -3.95
C SER A 226 17.67 -24.97 -4.97
N ALA A 227 18.44 -26.01 -4.67
CA ALA A 227 18.57 -27.19 -5.54
C ALA A 227 17.25 -27.94 -5.76
N ASN A 228 16.27 -27.79 -4.87
CA ASN A 228 14.93 -28.38 -5.05
C ASN A 228 14.08 -27.59 -6.07
N ASN A 229 14.53 -26.41 -6.48
CA ASN A 229 13.88 -25.60 -7.49
C ASN A 229 14.42 -25.85 -8.90
N ASP A 230 15.46 -26.68 -9.02
CA ASP A 230 16.06 -27.05 -10.30
C ASP A 230 15.37 -28.27 -10.89
N TYR A 231 15.02 -28.15 -12.16
CA TYR A 231 14.31 -29.17 -12.91
C TYR A 231 15.02 -29.49 -14.21
N GLN A 232 14.85 -30.71 -14.65
CA GLN A 232 15.38 -31.19 -15.91
C GLN A 232 14.28 -31.89 -16.70
N ILE A 233 14.15 -31.54 -17.97
CA ILE A 233 13.35 -32.29 -18.95
C ILE A 233 14.29 -33.18 -19.75
N THR A 234 14.09 -34.48 -19.72
CA THR A 234 14.87 -35.45 -20.47
C THR A 234 14.02 -36.00 -21.62
N PHE A 235 14.54 -35.98 -22.84
CA PHE A 235 13.86 -36.54 -24.02
C PHE A 235 14.15 -38.02 -24.15
N LEU A 236 13.09 -38.82 -24.10
CA LEU A 236 13.17 -40.27 -24.12
C LEU A 236 13.08 -40.81 -25.56
N ALA A 237 13.66 -42.02 -25.77
CA ALA A 237 13.56 -42.72 -27.04
C ALA A 237 12.10 -43.15 -27.41
N SER A 238 11.20 -43.14 -26.45
CA SER A 238 9.76 -43.38 -26.65
C SER A 238 9.02 -42.22 -27.32
N GLY A 239 9.65 -41.08 -27.56
CA GLY A 239 8.98 -39.86 -28.06
C GLY A 239 8.26 -39.07 -26.95
N GLU A 240 8.77 -39.16 -25.73
CA GLU A 240 8.25 -38.49 -24.56
C GLU A 240 9.29 -37.53 -23.95
N ALA A 241 8.84 -36.48 -23.32
CA ALA A 241 9.63 -35.58 -22.51
C ALA A 241 9.27 -35.80 -21.04
N GLN A 242 10.25 -36.20 -20.25
CA GLN A 242 10.08 -36.50 -18.82
C GLN A 242 10.63 -35.38 -17.98
N LEU A 243 9.78 -34.75 -17.16
CA LEU A 243 10.14 -33.75 -16.19
C LEU A 243 10.56 -34.36 -14.88
N THR A 244 11.79 -34.08 -14.43
CA THR A 244 12.37 -34.58 -13.20
C THR A 244 12.85 -33.41 -12.34
N ASN A 245 12.63 -33.45 -11.03
CA ASN A 245 13.23 -32.52 -10.09
C ASN A 245 14.68 -32.96 -9.81
N VAL A 246 15.64 -32.09 -10.05
CA VAL A 246 17.08 -32.42 -9.95
C VAL A 246 17.51 -32.65 -8.50
N GLY A 247 16.99 -31.83 -7.56
CA GLY A 247 17.36 -31.93 -6.14
C GLY A 247 16.85 -33.21 -5.46
N THR A 248 15.64 -33.67 -5.84
CA THR A 248 15.02 -34.87 -5.22
C THR A 248 15.14 -36.13 -6.07
N GLY A 249 15.47 -36.02 -7.37
CA GLY A 249 15.48 -37.11 -8.32
C GLY A 249 14.08 -37.62 -8.69
N ALA A 250 13.02 -36.97 -8.25
CA ALA A 250 11.64 -37.46 -8.47
C ALA A 250 11.14 -37.07 -9.86
N VAL A 251 10.53 -38.01 -10.57
CA VAL A 251 9.78 -37.74 -11.80
C VAL A 251 8.50 -37.03 -11.46
N VAL A 252 8.28 -35.86 -12.03
CA VAL A 252 7.15 -34.95 -11.77
C VAL A 252 6.03 -35.17 -12.80
N ASP A 253 6.41 -35.32 -14.07
CA ASP A 253 5.47 -35.47 -15.17
C ASP A 253 6.17 -36.10 -16.40
N THR A 254 5.35 -36.64 -17.32
CA THR A 254 5.82 -37.11 -18.63
C THR A 254 4.79 -36.76 -19.68
N VAL A 255 5.21 -36.09 -20.76
CA VAL A 255 4.32 -35.64 -21.86
C VAL A 255 4.87 -36.07 -23.20
N GLY A 256 3.99 -36.20 -24.20
CA GLY A 256 4.43 -36.48 -25.57
C GLY A 256 5.28 -35.35 -26.15
N PHE A 257 6.31 -35.73 -26.90
CA PHE A 257 7.24 -34.79 -27.53
C PHE A 257 7.47 -35.12 -29.00
N GLU A 258 7.46 -34.09 -29.85
CA GLU A 258 7.95 -34.12 -31.24
C GLU A 258 8.96 -33.04 -31.45
N SER A 259 10.14 -33.38 -31.97
CA SER A 259 11.23 -32.43 -32.22
C SER A 259 10.79 -31.28 -33.13
N GLY A 260 11.08 -30.05 -32.71
CA GLY A 260 10.71 -28.82 -33.42
C GLY A 260 9.27 -28.35 -33.20
N LYS A 261 8.44 -29.10 -32.44
CA LYS A 261 7.10 -28.66 -32.07
C LYS A 261 7.06 -28.21 -30.62
N ALA A 262 6.12 -27.30 -30.33
CA ALA A 262 5.84 -26.86 -28.97
C ALA A 262 5.14 -27.98 -28.18
N PHE A 263 5.56 -28.20 -26.94
CA PHE A 263 4.91 -29.09 -25.97
C PHE A 263 4.72 -28.35 -24.65
N THR A 264 3.70 -28.73 -23.89
CA THR A 264 3.36 -28.09 -22.61
C THR A 264 3.46 -29.11 -21.46
N VAL A 265 4.19 -28.73 -20.42
CA VAL A 265 4.30 -29.50 -19.16
C VAL A 265 4.09 -28.57 -17.98
N LYS A 266 3.16 -28.91 -17.09
CA LYS A 266 2.81 -28.10 -15.89
C LYS A 266 2.53 -26.62 -16.18
N GLY A 267 1.93 -26.29 -17.31
CA GLY A 267 1.62 -24.92 -17.72
C GLY A 267 2.77 -24.16 -18.37
N MET A 268 3.96 -24.78 -18.45
CA MET A 268 5.13 -24.26 -19.16
C MET A 268 5.18 -24.82 -20.57
N GLN A 269 5.32 -23.97 -21.56
CA GLN A 269 5.47 -24.36 -22.96
C GLN A 269 6.94 -24.21 -23.39
N PHE A 270 7.46 -25.29 -24.00
CA PHE A 270 8.82 -25.31 -24.54
C PHE A 270 8.76 -25.66 -26.01
N THR A 271 9.65 -25.05 -26.79
CA THR A 271 9.92 -25.45 -28.17
C THR A 271 11.40 -25.79 -28.28
N ALA A 272 11.69 -27.04 -28.61
CA ALA A 272 13.08 -27.52 -28.71
C ALA A 272 13.26 -28.44 -29.90
N SER A 273 14.43 -28.31 -30.54
CA SER A 273 14.91 -29.26 -31.55
C SER A 273 15.85 -30.25 -30.87
N ALA A 274 15.25 -31.27 -30.21
CA ALA A 274 16.00 -32.22 -29.40
C ALA A 274 15.88 -33.63 -29.93
N VAL A 275 16.84 -34.49 -29.62
CA VAL A 275 16.86 -35.92 -29.86
C VAL A 275 16.84 -36.69 -28.54
N ALA A 276 16.59 -38.00 -28.62
CA ALA A 276 16.59 -38.85 -27.42
C ALA A 276 17.94 -38.79 -26.68
N GLY A 277 17.90 -38.48 -25.38
CA GLY A 277 19.03 -38.30 -24.51
C GLY A 277 19.42 -36.81 -24.26
N ASP A 278 18.88 -35.89 -25.04
CA ASP A 278 19.08 -34.45 -24.77
C ASP A 278 18.29 -34.04 -23.52
N THR A 279 18.71 -32.93 -22.93
CA THR A 279 18.09 -32.37 -21.71
C THR A 279 17.86 -30.88 -21.81
N ILE A 280 16.78 -30.39 -21.19
CA ILE A 280 16.52 -28.99 -20.92
C ILE A 280 16.59 -28.79 -19.41
N GLU A 281 17.39 -27.85 -18.96
CA GLU A 281 17.47 -27.49 -17.55
C GLU A 281 16.84 -26.13 -17.32
N PHE A 282 16.03 -26.03 -16.26
CA PHE A 282 15.41 -24.78 -15.83
C PHE A 282 15.24 -24.77 -14.31
N SER A 283 15.15 -23.57 -13.75
CA SER A 283 14.92 -23.35 -12.32
C SER A 283 13.65 -22.52 -12.10
N LEU A 284 12.90 -22.83 -11.03
CA LEU A 284 11.84 -21.94 -10.55
C LEU A 284 12.47 -20.71 -9.90
N ASP A 285 12.12 -19.54 -10.38
CA ASP A 285 12.67 -18.28 -9.87
C ASP A 285 12.04 -17.94 -8.51
N ALA A 286 12.80 -17.28 -7.64
CA ALA A 286 12.26 -16.80 -6.37
C ALA A 286 11.06 -15.83 -6.61
N PRO A 287 10.01 -15.92 -5.78
CA PRO A 287 8.90 -14.96 -5.88
C PRO A 287 9.41 -13.53 -5.72
N GLU A 288 9.18 -12.73 -6.74
CA GLU A 288 9.55 -11.32 -6.74
C GLU A 288 8.35 -10.45 -6.40
N LYS A 289 8.59 -9.35 -5.71
CA LYS A 289 7.61 -8.29 -5.52
C LYS A 289 7.95 -7.15 -6.47
N LYS A 290 6.94 -6.65 -7.17
CA LYS A 290 7.11 -5.55 -8.12
C LYS A 290 6.10 -4.45 -7.86
N SER A 291 6.52 -3.23 -8.14
CA SER A 291 5.61 -2.10 -8.21
C SER A 291 4.64 -2.27 -9.39
N MET A 292 3.40 -1.86 -9.18
CA MET A 292 2.37 -1.87 -10.21
C MET A 292 2.75 -0.95 -11.37
N ALA A 293 3.33 0.21 -11.07
CA ALA A 293 3.82 1.15 -12.08
C ALA A 293 5.00 0.57 -12.86
N GLN A 294 5.88 -0.21 -12.22
CA GLN A 294 6.96 -0.95 -12.89
C GLN A 294 6.42 -2.00 -13.86
N THR A 295 5.36 -2.72 -13.48
CA THR A 295 4.72 -3.70 -14.38
C THR A 295 4.16 -3.02 -15.63
N LEU A 296 3.54 -1.85 -15.50
CA LEU A 296 3.07 -1.06 -16.66
C LEU A 296 4.21 -0.56 -17.51
N HIS A 297 5.33 -0.17 -16.92
CA HIS A 297 6.53 0.24 -17.65
C HIS A 297 7.07 -0.90 -18.51
N GLU A 298 7.23 -2.09 -17.97
CA GLU A 298 7.69 -3.28 -18.70
C GLU A 298 6.75 -3.65 -19.87
N VAL A 299 5.44 -3.62 -19.65
CA VAL A 299 4.46 -3.88 -20.72
C VAL A 299 4.53 -2.81 -21.81
N GLN A 300 4.68 -1.54 -21.44
CA GLN A 300 4.82 -0.44 -22.39
C GLN A 300 6.08 -0.59 -23.23
N GLU A 301 7.23 -0.94 -22.63
CA GLU A 301 8.48 -1.19 -23.35
C GLU A 301 8.34 -2.31 -24.38
N ILE A 302 7.72 -3.45 -24.00
CA ILE A 302 7.45 -4.57 -24.90
C ILE A 302 6.61 -4.13 -26.12
N LEU A 303 5.59 -3.29 -25.91
CA LEU A 303 4.74 -2.80 -27.02
C LEU A 303 5.41 -1.74 -27.89
N MET A 304 6.41 -1.03 -27.37
CA MET A 304 7.18 -0.03 -28.11
C MET A 304 8.39 -0.65 -28.84
N ASP A 305 8.85 -1.81 -28.40
CA ASP A 305 9.97 -2.51 -29.02
C ASP A 305 9.51 -3.22 -30.30
N SER A 306 10.00 -2.73 -31.44
CA SER A 306 9.70 -3.29 -32.75
C SER A 306 10.51 -4.55 -33.12
N THR A 307 11.39 -5.02 -32.20
CA THR A 307 12.29 -6.16 -32.46
C THR A 307 11.73 -7.47 -31.86
N ILE A 308 10.70 -7.40 -31.02
CA ILE A 308 10.05 -8.59 -30.46
C ILE A 308 8.98 -9.05 -31.45
N ASP A 309 9.37 -9.96 -32.35
CA ASP A 309 8.44 -10.75 -33.16
C ASP A 309 7.57 -11.64 -32.26
N ASN A 310 6.27 -11.69 -32.54
CA ASN A 310 5.22 -12.41 -31.81
C ASN A 310 5.48 -13.92 -31.67
#